data_f5a385a937656674126e083cdd94785d
#
_entry.id   f5a385a937656674126e083cdd94785d
#
_cell.length_a   1.000
_cell.length_b   1.000
_cell.length_c   1.000
_cell.angle_alpha   90.00
_cell.angle_beta   90.00
_cell.angle_gamma   90.00
#
_symmetry.space_group_name_H-M   'P 1'
#
loop_
_entity.id
_entity.type
_entity.pdbx_description
1 polymer ?
#
loop_
_entity_poly.entity_id
_entity_poly.type
_entity_poly.pdbx_seq_one_letter_code
_entity_poly.pdbx_strand_id
1 'polypeptide(L)'
;MNSEIMKLAYSSNAYRTCSVLQAVDRIAALGYRALELMADEPHAWPLTTTEDARAAIKARMNDRGLTLSNVNAFMTSAIRDFWHPSWIEPDASFRRLRVQHTIAALTLAAELGAPSITTEPGGPLDPNMSRDHAM
;
A
#
# COMPACT_ATOMS: atom_id res chain seq x y z
N MET A 1 23.46 18.96 17.52
CA MET A 1 22.32 18.02 17.53
C MET A 1 21.48 18.31 16.27
N ASN A 2 21.50 17.41 15.30
CA ASN A 2 20.54 17.50 14.21
C ASN A 2 19.17 17.18 14.79
N SER A 3 18.33 18.18 14.97
CA SER A 3 16.91 17.94 15.18
C SER A 3 16.37 17.33 13.89
N GLU A 4 16.17 16.03 13.84
CA GLU A 4 15.41 15.42 12.75
C GLU A 4 14.02 16.07 12.78
N ILE A 5 13.78 16.95 11.83
CA ILE A 5 12.48 17.60 11.69
C ILE A 5 11.50 16.49 11.25
N MET A 6 10.50 16.23 12.07
CA MET A 6 9.41 15.31 11.74
C MET A 6 8.80 15.68 10.38
N LYS A 7 8.76 14.72 9.45
CA LYS A 7 8.15 14.92 8.14
C LYS A 7 6.72 14.40 8.17
N LEU A 8 5.78 15.25 7.78
CA LEU A 8 4.39 14.81 7.60
C LEU A 8 4.24 14.11 6.26
N ALA A 9 3.65 12.92 6.30
CA ALA A 9 3.25 12.14 5.13
C ALA A 9 1.73 12.16 4.96
N TYR A 10 1.28 11.99 3.73
CA TYR A 10 -0.14 11.81 3.43
C TYR A 10 -0.33 10.54 2.59
N SER A 11 -1.40 9.80 2.88
CA SER A 11 -1.68 8.55 2.18
C SER A 11 -2.38 8.79 0.85
N SER A 12 -1.92 8.11 -0.19
CA SER A 12 -2.61 8.11 -1.47
C SER A 12 -3.99 7.43 -1.43
N ASN A 13 -4.32 6.70 -0.36
CA ASN A 13 -5.66 6.15 -0.11
C ASN A 13 -6.78 7.20 -0.20
N ALA A 14 -6.49 8.44 0.13
CA ALA A 14 -7.46 9.53 0.04
C ALA A 14 -7.83 9.89 -1.40
N TYR A 15 -7.10 9.38 -2.38
CA TYR A 15 -7.22 9.75 -3.80
C TYR A 15 -7.59 8.57 -4.71
N ARG A 16 -8.45 7.67 -4.25
CA ARG A 16 -8.85 6.45 -4.98
C ARG A 16 -9.59 6.69 -6.30
N THR A 17 -9.99 7.91 -6.59
CA THR A 17 -10.70 8.29 -7.82
C THR A 17 -9.80 8.86 -8.90
N CYS A 18 -8.49 8.89 -8.70
CA CYS A 18 -7.53 9.36 -9.68
C CYS A 18 -6.29 8.45 -9.74
N SER A 19 -5.44 8.66 -10.75
CA SER A 19 -4.20 7.89 -10.89
C SER A 19 -3.21 8.20 -9.76
N VAL A 20 -2.27 7.29 -9.53
CA VAL A 20 -1.20 7.48 -8.54
C VAL A 20 -0.37 8.75 -8.83
N LEU A 21 -0.10 9.07 -10.09
CA LEU A 21 0.67 10.26 -10.46
C LEU A 21 -0.10 11.55 -10.13
N GLN A 22 -1.42 11.55 -10.32
CA GLN A 22 -2.27 12.67 -9.91
C GLN A 22 -2.35 12.80 -8.37
N ALA A 23 -2.38 11.67 -7.65
CA ALA A 23 -2.34 11.67 -6.19
C ALA A 23 -1.02 12.28 -5.69
N VAL A 24 0.12 11.89 -6.27
CA VAL A 24 1.44 12.48 -5.97
C VAL A 24 1.42 13.99 -6.17
N ASP A 25 0.92 14.48 -7.31
CA ASP A 25 0.84 15.91 -7.60
C ASP A 25 0.00 16.68 -6.57
N ARG A 26 -1.16 16.13 -6.21
CA ARG A 26 -2.07 16.77 -5.24
C ARG A 26 -1.49 16.81 -3.84
N ILE A 27 -0.87 15.72 -3.39
CA ILE A 27 -0.24 15.64 -2.08
C ILE A 27 0.92 16.64 -1.98
N ALA A 28 1.75 16.74 -3.02
CA ALA A 28 2.83 17.73 -3.08
C ALA A 28 2.29 19.16 -3.06
N ALA A 29 1.22 19.44 -3.81
CA ALA A 29 0.59 20.76 -3.86
C ALA A 29 0.02 21.21 -2.51
N LEU A 30 -0.36 20.27 -1.63
CA LEU A 30 -0.78 20.56 -0.25
C LEU A 30 0.39 20.84 0.71
N GLY A 31 1.65 20.74 0.23
CA GLY A 31 2.84 21.03 1.01
C GLY A 31 3.42 19.86 1.80
N TYR A 32 2.87 18.65 1.65
CA TYR A 32 3.46 17.46 2.24
C TYR A 32 4.84 17.16 1.64
N ARG A 33 5.70 16.50 2.41
CA ARG A 33 7.07 16.12 2.00
C ARG A 33 7.27 14.62 1.93
N ALA A 34 6.27 13.85 2.32
CA ALA A 34 6.29 12.41 2.23
C ALA A 34 4.92 11.86 1.82
N LEU A 35 4.95 10.71 1.18
CA LEU A 35 3.80 9.96 0.66
C LEU A 35 3.78 8.58 1.28
N GLU A 36 2.62 8.11 1.71
CA GLU A 36 2.33 6.69 1.86
C GLU A 36 1.62 6.20 0.59
N LEU A 37 2.21 5.19 -0.07
CA LEU A 37 1.67 4.65 -1.32
C LEU A 37 0.69 3.52 -1.04
N MET A 38 -0.50 3.60 -1.61
CA MET A 38 -1.48 2.52 -1.62
C MET A 38 -1.08 1.42 -2.59
N ALA A 39 -0.80 0.22 -2.07
CA ALA A 39 -0.50 -0.99 -2.85
C ALA A 39 -1.79 -1.73 -3.24
N ASP A 40 -2.73 -1.03 -3.85
CA ASP A 40 -4.01 -1.54 -4.34
C ASP A 40 -4.48 -0.71 -5.54
N GLU A 41 -5.50 -1.16 -6.24
CA GLU A 41 -6.15 -0.40 -7.31
C GLU A 41 -6.82 0.89 -6.77
N PRO A 42 -6.73 2.00 -7.50
CA PRO A 42 -6.16 2.17 -8.84
C PRO A 42 -4.70 2.64 -8.85
N HIS A 43 -3.95 2.53 -7.77
CA HIS A 43 -2.61 3.14 -7.67
C HIS A 43 -1.48 2.19 -8.06
N ALA A 44 -1.13 1.24 -7.19
CA ALA A 44 0.05 0.40 -7.40
C ALA A 44 -0.21 -1.04 -6.94
N TRP A 45 -1.09 -1.75 -7.65
CA TRP A 45 -1.32 -3.17 -7.36
C TRP A 45 -0.03 -3.96 -7.60
N PRO A 46 0.60 -4.54 -6.55
CA PRO A 46 1.98 -5.03 -6.64
C PRO A 46 2.19 -6.13 -7.67
N LEU A 47 1.17 -6.95 -7.92
CA LEU A 47 1.25 -8.09 -8.85
C LEU A 47 1.20 -7.67 -10.33
N THR A 48 0.74 -6.47 -10.65
CA THR A 48 0.58 -6.00 -12.04
C THR A 48 1.28 -4.68 -12.34
N THR A 49 1.77 -3.97 -11.31
CA THR A 49 2.49 -2.72 -11.50
C THR A 49 3.80 -2.99 -12.26
N THR A 50 3.89 -2.48 -13.48
CA THR A 50 5.02 -2.69 -14.37
C THR A 50 6.27 -1.93 -13.92
N GLU A 51 7.44 -2.30 -14.44
CA GLU A 51 8.70 -1.59 -14.20
C GLU A 51 8.59 -0.11 -14.64
N ASP A 52 8.00 0.16 -15.81
CA ASP A 52 7.79 1.51 -16.31
C ASP A 52 6.88 2.33 -15.38
N ALA A 53 5.81 1.72 -14.85
CA ALA A 53 4.93 2.38 -13.90
C ALA A 53 5.67 2.71 -12.59
N ARG A 54 6.51 1.81 -12.08
CA ARG A 54 7.35 2.05 -10.90
C ARG A 54 8.35 3.18 -11.14
N ALA A 55 9.01 3.17 -12.30
CA ALA A 55 9.91 4.24 -12.70
C ALA A 55 9.19 5.60 -12.79
N ALA A 56 7.99 5.62 -13.37
CA ALA A 56 7.17 6.83 -13.46
C ALA A 56 6.75 7.38 -12.08
N ILE A 57 6.39 6.50 -11.14
CA ILE A 57 6.08 6.89 -9.75
C ILE A 57 7.31 7.52 -9.09
N LYS A 58 8.49 6.87 -9.18
CA LYS A 58 9.73 7.41 -8.61
C LYS A 58 10.09 8.76 -9.21
N ALA A 59 10.05 8.89 -10.53
CA ALA A 59 10.35 10.13 -11.22
C ALA A 59 9.42 11.25 -10.76
N ARG A 60 8.09 10.99 -10.72
CA ARG A 60 7.11 12.00 -10.30
C ARG A 60 7.31 12.42 -8.85
N MET A 61 7.61 11.49 -7.94
CA MET A 61 7.90 11.81 -6.54
C MET A 61 9.14 12.69 -6.42
N ASN A 62 10.22 12.34 -7.14
CA ASN A 62 11.45 13.13 -7.16
C ASN A 62 11.20 14.54 -7.68
N ASP A 63 10.48 14.69 -8.80
CA ASP A 63 10.14 15.98 -9.40
C ASP A 63 9.33 16.88 -8.44
N ARG A 64 8.54 16.28 -7.57
CA ARG A 64 7.73 16.97 -6.55
C ARG A 64 8.42 17.11 -5.20
N GLY A 65 9.62 16.60 -5.03
CA GLY A 65 10.35 16.62 -3.77
C GLY A 65 9.69 15.82 -2.64
N LEU A 66 8.95 14.75 -3.01
CA LEU A 66 8.35 13.81 -2.06
C LEU A 66 9.27 12.61 -1.81
N THR A 67 9.33 12.16 -0.57
CA THR A 67 9.91 10.87 -0.20
C THR A 67 8.80 9.86 0.07
N LEU A 68 9.08 8.58 -0.16
CA LEU A 68 8.15 7.53 0.22
C LEU A 68 8.34 7.19 1.70
N SER A 69 7.27 7.31 2.48
CA SER A 69 7.30 7.01 3.92
C SER A 69 6.96 5.56 4.23
N ASN A 70 6.08 4.97 3.43
CA ASN A 70 5.54 3.63 3.62
C ASN A 70 4.81 3.15 2.37
N VAL A 71 4.70 1.84 2.20
CA VAL A 71 3.76 1.22 1.26
C VAL A 71 2.64 0.57 2.06
N ASN A 72 1.41 1.05 1.87
CA ASN A 72 0.24 0.46 2.51
C ASN A 72 -0.23 -0.75 1.72
N ALA A 73 0.04 -1.94 2.25
CA ALA A 73 -0.25 -3.25 1.65
C ALA A 73 -1.41 -3.96 2.36
N PHE A 74 -2.30 -3.20 2.99
CA PHE A 74 -3.43 -3.76 3.71
C PHE A 74 -4.58 -4.13 2.78
N MET A 75 -4.99 -3.22 1.90
CA MET A 75 -6.15 -3.40 1.03
C MET A 75 -5.91 -4.42 -0.08
N THR A 76 -6.95 -5.14 -0.42
CA THR A 76 -6.95 -6.20 -1.44
C THR A 76 -8.17 -6.09 -2.38
N SER A 77 -8.65 -4.87 -2.62
CA SER A 77 -9.83 -4.61 -3.46
C SER A 77 -9.69 -5.17 -4.87
N ALA A 78 -8.46 -5.27 -5.38
CA ALA A 78 -8.17 -5.88 -6.68
C ALA A 78 -8.42 -7.41 -6.71
N ILE A 79 -8.50 -8.08 -5.55
CA ILE A 79 -8.78 -9.52 -5.49
C ILE A 79 -10.27 -9.76 -5.29
N ARG A 80 -10.86 -9.17 -4.25
CA ARG A 80 -12.26 -9.39 -3.91
C ARG A 80 -12.92 -8.13 -3.34
N ASP A 81 -12.47 -7.70 -2.17
CA ASP A 81 -12.98 -6.53 -1.48
C ASP A 81 -11.87 -5.90 -0.62
N PHE A 82 -12.22 -4.89 0.16
CA PHE A 82 -11.28 -4.16 0.98
C PHE A 82 -10.55 -5.03 2.02
N TRP A 83 -11.22 -6.09 2.53
CA TRP A 83 -10.78 -6.90 3.66
C TRP A 83 -10.23 -8.26 3.27
N HIS A 84 -10.72 -8.83 2.17
CA HIS A 84 -10.46 -10.21 1.80
C HIS A 84 -9.65 -10.36 0.50
N PRO A 85 -8.70 -11.28 0.46
CA PRO A 85 -8.37 -12.24 1.52
C PRO A 85 -7.68 -11.58 2.72
N SER A 86 -7.99 -12.09 3.90
CA SER A 86 -7.34 -11.74 5.16
C SER A 86 -6.23 -12.74 5.50
N TRP A 87 -5.47 -12.48 6.58
CA TRP A 87 -4.49 -13.44 7.12
C TRP A 87 -5.14 -14.65 7.79
N ILE A 88 -6.40 -14.51 8.18
CA ILE A 88 -7.18 -15.51 8.93
C ILE A 88 -8.25 -16.18 8.08
N GLU A 89 -8.14 -16.13 6.75
CA GLU A 89 -9.08 -16.85 5.87
C GLU A 89 -9.10 -18.35 6.19
N PRO A 90 -10.29 -18.95 6.36
CA PRO A 90 -10.41 -20.39 6.57
C PRO A 90 -9.85 -21.19 5.39
N ASP A 91 -10.13 -20.77 4.17
CA ASP A 91 -9.60 -21.39 2.95
C ASP A 91 -8.12 -21.05 2.76
N ALA A 92 -7.27 -22.07 2.83
CA ALA A 92 -5.83 -21.92 2.69
C ALA A 92 -5.40 -21.43 1.29
N SER A 93 -6.14 -21.75 0.24
CA SER A 93 -5.84 -21.30 -1.12
C SER A 93 -6.15 -19.81 -1.27
N PHE A 94 -7.25 -19.35 -0.70
CA PHE A 94 -7.62 -17.94 -0.70
C PHE A 94 -6.68 -17.12 0.21
N ARG A 95 -6.32 -17.64 1.39
CA ARG A 95 -5.31 -17.01 2.27
C ARG A 95 -3.94 -16.89 1.58
N ARG A 96 -3.57 -17.83 0.71
CA ARG A 96 -2.32 -17.77 -0.05
C ARG A 96 -2.22 -16.54 -0.95
N LEU A 97 -3.34 -16.04 -1.47
CA LEU A 97 -3.36 -14.79 -2.25
C LEU A 97 -2.93 -13.58 -1.41
N ARG A 98 -3.32 -13.54 -0.13
CA ARG A 98 -2.84 -12.50 0.81
C ARG A 98 -1.32 -12.58 1.00
N VAL A 99 -0.79 -13.78 1.17
CA VAL A 99 0.66 -13.99 1.31
C VAL A 99 1.40 -13.52 0.04
N GLN A 100 0.92 -13.91 -1.14
CA GLN A 100 1.51 -13.51 -2.43
C GLN A 100 1.46 -11.98 -2.61
N HIS A 101 0.34 -11.35 -2.30
CA HIS A 101 0.20 -9.90 -2.34
C HIS A 101 1.22 -9.21 -1.42
N THR A 102 1.36 -9.70 -0.19
CA THR A 102 2.30 -9.10 0.78
C THR A 102 3.76 -9.26 0.33
N ILE A 103 4.14 -10.42 -0.22
CA ILE A 103 5.49 -10.63 -0.77
C ILE A 103 5.74 -9.67 -1.95
N ALA A 104 4.77 -9.54 -2.85
CA ALA A 104 4.87 -8.60 -3.97
C ALA A 104 4.95 -7.14 -3.51
N ALA A 105 4.22 -6.78 -2.44
CA ALA A 105 4.28 -5.44 -1.86
C ALA A 105 5.64 -5.14 -1.20
N LEU A 106 6.28 -6.13 -0.58
CA LEU A 106 7.65 -6.00 -0.06
C LEU A 106 8.64 -5.74 -1.20
N THR A 107 8.50 -6.46 -2.31
CA THR A 107 9.32 -6.24 -3.52
C THR A 107 9.09 -4.84 -4.09
N LEU A 108 7.83 -4.43 -4.26
CA LEU A 108 7.46 -3.09 -4.72
C LEU A 108 8.06 -2.00 -3.82
N ALA A 109 7.95 -2.16 -2.50
CA ALA A 109 8.49 -1.22 -1.52
C ALA A 109 10.01 -1.08 -1.65
N ALA A 110 10.73 -2.20 -1.76
CA ALA A 110 12.19 -2.21 -1.94
C ALA A 110 12.60 -1.50 -3.24
N GLU A 111 11.93 -1.78 -4.35
CA GLU A 111 12.21 -1.17 -5.64
C GLU A 111 11.90 0.34 -5.68
N LEU A 112 10.86 0.78 -4.98
CA LEU A 112 10.51 2.19 -4.87
C LEU A 112 11.33 2.93 -3.80
N GLY A 113 12.07 2.22 -2.94
CA GLY A 113 12.87 2.78 -1.86
C GLY A 113 12.05 3.16 -0.62
N ALA A 114 10.93 2.48 -0.38
CA ALA A 114 10.16 2.66 0.84
C ALA A 114 10.85 1.96 2.03
N PRO A 115 10.88 2.58 3.22
CA PRO A 115 11.51 1.98 4.40
C PRO A 115 10.68 0.87 5.05
N SER A 116 9.38 0.79 4.73
CA SER A 116 8.46 -0.14 5.37
C SER A 116 7.23 -0.42 4.52
N ILE A 117 6.54 -1.50 4.86
CA ILE A 117 5.15 -1.74 4.44
C ILE A 117 4.27 -1.86 5.68
N THR A 118 2.99 -1.54 5.52
CA THR A 118 1.95 -1.80 6.51
C THR A 118 1.01 -2.89 6.01
N THR A 119 0.71 -3.85 6.86
CA THR A 119 -0.35 -4.84 6.65
C THR A 119 -1.16 -5.00 7.91
N GLU A 120 -2.40 -5.40 7.79
CA GLU A 120 -3.32 -5.62 8.91
C GLU A 120 -3.87 -7.05 8.88
N PRO A 121 -4.36 -7.59 10.01
CA PRO A 121 -4.88 -8.97 10.07
C PRO A 121 -5.99 -9.25 9.08
N GLY A 122 -6.80 -8.26 8.76
CA GLY A 122 -7.94 -8.37 7.85
C GLY A 122 -9.21 -7.75 8.44
N GLY A 123 -10.34 -8.14 7.87
CA GLY A 123 -11.64 -7.64 8.27
C GLY A 123 -12.26 -8.37 9.47
N PRO A 124 -13.58 -8.22 9.63
CA PRO A 124 -14.30 -8.90 10.68
C PRO A 124 -14.17 -10.42 10.56
N LEU A 125 -14.18 -11.10 11.70
CA LEU A 125 -14.23 -12.55 11.76
C LEU A 125 -15.45 -13.08 10.99
N ASP A 126 -15.25 -14.18 10.26
CA ASP A 126 -16.39 -14.94 9.72
C ASP A 126 -17.34 -15.30 10.90
N PRO A 127 -18.65 -15.05 10.77
CA PRO A 127 -19.62 -15.36 11.84
C PRO A 127 -19.58 -16.82 12.30
N ASN A 128 -19.08 -17.73 11.46
CA ASN A 128 -18.95 -19.15 11.75
C ASN A 128 -17.57 -19.54 12.33
N MET A 129 -16.66 -18.60 12.48
CA MET A 129 -15.33 -18.83 13.01
C MET A 129 -15.26 -18.40 14.48
N SER A 130 -14.84 -19.31 15.36
CA SER A 130 -14.55 -18.94 16.74
C SER A 130 -13.29 -18.07 16.83
N ARG A 131 -13.24 -17.19 17.81
CA ARG A 131 -12.07 -16.33 18.08
C ARG A 131 -10.81 -17.16 18.33
N ASP A 132 -10.94 -18.27 19.06
CA ASP A 132 -9.84 -19.17 19.38
C ASP A 132 -9.27 -19.89 18.14
N HIS A 133 -10.09 -20.04 17.10
CA HIS A 133 -9.65 -20.67 15.84
C HIS A 133 -8.93 -19.66 14.91
N ALA A 134 -9.14 -18.37 15.13
CA ALA A 134 -8.53 -17.29 14.33
C ALA A 134 -7.18 -16.81 14.90
N MET A 135 -6.83 -17.23 16.10
CA MET A 135 -5.56 -16.93 16.75
C MET A 135 -4.57 -18.08 16.66
#